data_7d6f10f54ce6550df427ab3977c14e70
#
_entry.id   7d6f10f54ce6550df427ab3977c14e70
#
_cell.length_a   1.000
_cell.length_b   1.000
_cell.length_c   1.000
_cell.angle_alpha   90.00
_cell.angle_beta   90.00
_cell.angle_gamma   90.00
#
_symmetry.space_group_name_H-M   'P 1'
#
loop_
_entity.id
_entity.type
_entity.pdbx_description
1 polymer ?
#
loop_
_entity_poly.entity_id
_entity_poly.type
_entity_poly.pdbx_seq_one_letter_code
_entity_poly.pdbx_strand_id
1 'polypeptide(L)'
;MQDNQNYYVKENFIKRGYPKRTLFKNEIINHILYFFISLFIPLLIFINRLFNRNNKNYKYTLSLCGIFKNEAKFLDEWIQFHIVIGIDHFYLYNNNSDDNYNQILKPYIEKGIVDLIDWPFNHSQMDAYKDCYTKYKNDTNWLTFIDIDEFICPISTDNIKSWLKSFKNYPGVGVYWKQFGSNGKLHHNDNELVIEQYTQCWPKPSVYTKMFCNMDFPITKFKNPHILNSKIYGIKVPPINQYKKIITLGIHRSSMFSSPAIQINHYWGKAYDSFVENKINRTDVYHADSIVMGQQRKILLKSHESMCTDRDYSIQRFLLFTKLRNSINID
;
A
#
# COMPACT_ATOMS: atom_id res chain seq x y z
N MET A 1 -2.97 -32.20 1.27
CA MET A 1 -2.88 -30.89 1.97
C MET A 1 -2.76 -29.70 1.04
N GLN A 2 -2.07 -29.82 -0.12
CA GLN A 2 -1.93 -28.70 -1.09
C GLN A 2 -3.25 -28.26 -1.73
N ASP A 3 -4.16 -29.17 -2.04
CA ASP A 3 -5.48 -28.83 -2.63
C ASP A 3 -6.40 -28.08 -1.66
N ASN A 4 -6.27 -28.32 -0.37
CA ASN A 4 -7.09 -27.66 0.65
C ASN A 4 -6.71 -26.19 0.85
N GLN A 5 -5.43 -25.81 0.69
CA GLN A 5 -5.02 -24.40 0.79
C GLN A 5 -5.45 -23.58 -0.42
N ASN A 6 -5.33 -24.13 -1.64
CA ASN A 6 -5.80 -23.48 -2.86
C ASN A 6 -7.33 -23.33 -2.87
N TYR A 7 -8.05 -24.36 -2.40
CA TYR A 7 -9.50 -24.31 -2.24
C TYR A 7 -9.92 -23.28 -1.20
N TYR A 8 -9.20 -23.21 -0.08
CA TYR A 8 -9.47 -22.24 1.00
C TYR A 8 -9.28 -20.77 0.53
N VAL A 9 -8.21 -20.49 -0.21
CA VAL A 9 -7.96 -19.16 -0.79
C VAL A 9 -9.06 -18.82 -1.79
N LYS A 10 -9.34 -19.71 -2.75
CA LYS A 10 -10.35 -19.49 -3.80
C LYS A 10 -11.77 -19.34 -3.23
N GLU A 11 -12.15 -20.18 -2.29
CA GLU A 11 -13.49 -20.20 -1.72
C GLU A 11 -13.76 -19.02 -0.77
N ASN A 12 -12.78 -18.63 0.05
CA ASN A 12 -12.92 -17.48 0.94
C ASN A 12 -12.97 -16.14 0.20
N PHE A 13 -12.21 -16.00 -0.91
CA PHE A 13 -12.27 -14.78 -1.71
C PHE A 13 -13.53 -14.71 -2.61
N ILE A 14 -13.97 -15.83 -3.19
CA ILE A 14 -15.09 -15.84 -4.16
C ILE A 14 -16.45 -15.97 -3.47
N LYS A 15 -16.58 -16.85 -2.47
CA LYS A 15 -17.88 -17.15 -1.85
C LYS A 15 -18.22 -16.28 -0.64
N ARG A 16 -17.24 -15.87 0.17
CA ARG A 16 -17.48 -15.14 1.43
C ARG A 16 -17.16 -13.65 1.37
N GLY A 17 -16.65 -13.19 0.26
CA GLY A 17 -16.36 -11.77 0.07
C GLY A 17 -15.23 -11.19 0.91
N TYR A 18 -14.69 -11.87 1.98
CA TYR A 18 -13.51 -11.41 2.72
C TYR A 18 -13.31 -12.26 3.98
N PRO A 19 -12.06 -12.64 4.35
CA PRO A 19 -11.79 -13.41 5.57
C PRO A 19 -12.13 -12.56 6.79
N LYS A 20 -13.06 -13.05 7.60
CA LYS A 20 -13.41 -12.42 8.89
C LYS A 20 -12.41 -12.86 9.96
N ARG A 21 -11.54 -11.96 10.40
CA ARG A 21 -10.81 -12.14 11.65
C ARG A 21 -11.66 -11.58 12.79
N THR A 22 -12.40 -12.42 13.47
CA THR A 22 -13.23 -12.05 14.61
C THR A 22 -12.47 -12.27 15.92
N LEU A 23 -12.69 -11.43 16.92
CA LEU A 23 -12.14 -11.63 18.28
C LEU A 23 -12.81 -12.81 18.96
N PHE A 24 -14.09 -13.01 18.70
CA PHE A 24 -14.90 -14.07 19.27
C PHE A 24 -15.44 -14.98 18.18
N LYS A 25 -15.64 -16.26 18.51
CA LYS A 25 -16.30 -17.22 17.62
C LYS A 25 -17.75 -16.82 17.31
N ASN A 26 -18.41 -16.13 18.23
CA ASN A 26 -19.78 -15.65 18.07
C ASN A 26 -19.81 -14.33 17.28
N GLU A 27 -20.42 -14.34 16.12
CA GLU A 27 -20.53 -13.17 15.24
C GLU A 27 -21.39 -12.05 15.86
N ILE A 28 -22.42 -12.38 16.64
CA ILE A 28 -23.29 -11.39 17.29
C ILE A 28 -22.50 -10.56 18.28
N ILE A 29 -21.65 -11.20 19.08
CA ILE A 29 -20.78 -10.49 20.04
C ILE A 29 -19.82 -9.56 19.31
N ASN A 30 -19.24 -9.97 18.18
CA ASN A 30 -18.38 -9.11 17.38
C ASN A 30 -19.14 -7.91 16.81
N HIS A 31 -20.38 -8.09 16.36
CA HIS A 31 -21.21 -6.97 15.87
C HIS A 31 -21.60 -5.99 16.97
N ILE A 32 -21.97 -6.48 18.15
CA ILE A 32 -22.26 -5.63 19.30
C ILE A 32 -21.02 -4.82 19.69
N LEU A 33 -19.87 -5.49 19.84
CA LEU A 33 -18.61 -4.82 20.16
C LEU A 33 -18.23 -3.78 19.10
N TYR A 34 -18.37 -4.12 17.81
CA TYR A 34 -18.14 -3.17 16.72
C TYR A 34 -19.06 -1.95 16.82
N PHE A 35 -20.34 -2.15 17.15
CA PHE A 35 -21.30 -1.06 17.34
C PHE A 35 -20.82 -0.09 18.40
N PHE A 36 -20.46 -0.58 19.60
CA PHE A 36 -19.96 0.28 20.68
C PHE A 36 -18.64 0.98 20.32
N ILE A 37 -17.70 0.28 19.69
CA ILE A 37 -16.46 0.88 19.21
C ILE A 37 -16.74 1.98 18.18
N SER A 38 -17.70 1.75 17.27
CA SER A 38 -18.07 2.72 16.23
C SER A 38 -18.76 3.98 16.76
N LEU A 39 -19.31 3.95 17.96
CA LEU A 39 -19.82 5.12 18.68
C LEU A 39 -18.73 5.82 19.49
N PHE A 40 -17.94 5.04 20.23
CA PHE A 40 -16.95 5.57 21.17
C PHE A 40 -15.75 6.23 20.44
N ILE A 41 -15.22 5.61 19.39
CA ILE A 41 -14.03 6.13 18.71
C ILE A 41 -14.26 7.50 18.04
N PRO A 42 -15.34 7.75 17.28
CA PRO A 42 -15.64 9.09 16.76
C PRO A 42 -15.80 10.14 17.86
N LEU A 43 -16.41 9.80 18.99
CA LEU A 43 -16.53 10.69 20.15
C LEU A 43 -15.14 11.05 20.70
N LEU A 44 -14.27 10.05 20.89
CA LEU A 44 -12.91 10.26 21.35
C LEU A 44 -12.10 11.15 20.38
N ILE A 45 -12.25 10.93 19.09
CA ILE A 45 -11.61 11.76 18.05
C ILE A 45 -12.16 13.19 18.10
N PHE A 46 -13.46 13.37 18.28
CA PHE A 46 -14.09 14.68 18.41
C PHE A 46 -13.56 15.43 19.63
N ILE A 47 -13.49 14.78 20.79
CA ILE A 47 -12.92 15.35 22.02
C ILE A 47 -11.46 15.74 21.80
N ASN A 48 -10.66 14.85 21.20
CA ASN A 48 -9.27 15.15 20.89
C ASN A 48 -9.13 16.39 19.99
N ARG A 49 -10.03 16.57 19.02
CA ARG A 49 -10.04 17.76 18.15
C ARG A 49 -10.33 19.07 18.90
N LEU A 50 -11.16 19.02 19.94
CA LEU A 50 -11.48 20.21 20.74
C LEU A 50 -10.28 20.69 21.54
N PHE A 51 -9.50 19.76 22.08
CA PHE A 51 -8.42 20.06 23.03
C PHE A 51 -7.02 20.06 22.41
N ASN A 52 -6.80 19.36 21.30
CA ASN A 52 -5.51 19.27 20.62
C ASN A 52 -5.59 19.93 19.24
N ARG A 53 -5.36 21.23 19.19
CA ARG A 53 -5.10 21.95 17.93
C ARG A 53 -3.60 21.82 17.61
N ASN A 54 -3.23 20.84 16.81
CA ASN A 54 -1.88 20.75 16.29
C ASN A 54 -1.66 21.83 15.22
N ASN A 55 -0.83 22.81 15.53
CA ASN A 55 -0.36 23.83 14.58
C ASN A 55 1.06 23.47 14.09
N LYS A 56 1.32 22.19 13.80
CA LYS A 56 2.60 21.79 13.24
C LYS A 56 2.74 22.33 11.82
N ASN A 57 3.86 22.95 11.56
CA ASN A 57 4.21 23.35 10.19
C ASN A 57 5.07 22.24 9.57
N TYR A 58 4.49 21.48 8.67
CA TYR A 58 5.15 20.39 7.97
C TYR A 58 5.80 20.87 6.69
N LYS A 59 7.01 20.37 6.38
CA LYS A 59 7.71 20.63 5.12
C LYS A 59 6.96 20.04 3.93
N TYR A 60 6.39 18.83 4.11
CA TYR A 60 5.64 18.12 3.08
C TYR A 60 4.20 17.84 3.52
N THR A 61 3.25 17.90 2.58
CA THR A 61 1.87 17.53 2.85
C THR A 61 1.68 16.00 2.81
N LEU A 62 2.33 15.33 1.85
CA LEU A 62 2.20 13.89 1.66
C LEU A 62 3.53 13.31 1.20
N SER A 63 4.10 12.44 2.02
CA SER A 63 5.31 11.68 1.70
C SER A 63 5.03 10.17 1.62
N LEU A 64 5.89 9.49 0.89
CA LEU A 64 5.81 8.07 0.67
C LEU A 64 7.09 7.38 1.12
N CYS A 65 6.97 6.31 1.92
CA CYS A 65 8.05 5.44 2.33
C CYS A 65 7.95 4.10 1.62
N GLY A 66 9.04 3.68 0.99
CA GLY A 66 9.18 2.36 0.36
C GLY A 66 10.51 1.70 0.74
N ILE A 67 10.50 0.38 0.86
CA ILE A 67 11.74 -0.43 0.94
C ILE A 67 11.85 -1.27 -0.32
N PHE A 68 13.04 -1.34 -0.89
CA PHE A 68 13.26 -2.03 -2.15
C PHE A 68 14.54 -2.88 -2.12
N LYS A 69 14.56 -3.90 -2.96
CA LYS A 69 15.74 -4.69 -3.30
C LYS A 69 15.65 -5.10 -4.76
N ASN A 70 16.64 -4.71 -5.57
CA ASN A 70 16.73 -5.06 -7.00
C ASN A 70 15.43 -4.71 -7.77
N GLU A 71 15.00 -3.45 -7.65
CA GLU A 71 13.80 -2.92 -8.33
C GLU A 71 14.15 -1.75 -9.27
N ALA A 72 15.44 -1.54 -9.62
CA ALA A 72 15.89 -0.41 -10.47
C ALA A 72 15.04 -0.25 -11.73
N LYS A 73 14.68 -1.37 -12.37
CA LYS A 73 13.84 -1.42 -13.58
C LYS A 73 12.49 -0.68 -13.43
N PHE A 74 11.93 -0.63 -12.21
CA PHE A 74 10.59 -0.10 -11.96
C PHE A 74 10.57 1.20 -11.14
N LEU A 75 11.72 1.58 -10.56
CA LEU A 75 11.80 2.73 -9.65
C LEU A 75 11.46 4.05 -10.34
N ASP A 76 11.95 4.25 -11.58
CA ASP A 76 11.72 5.52 -12.30
C ASP A 76 10.23 5.73 -12.57
N GLU A 77 9.54 4.77 -13.19
CA GLU A 77 8.11 4.84 -13.42
C GLU A 77 7.33 5.06 -12.13
N TRP A 78 7.69 4.30 -11.08
CA TRP A 78 7.00 4.36 -9.80
C TRP A 78 7.11 5.74 -9.15
N ILE A 79 8.30 6.36 -9.14
CA ILE A 79 8.51 7.71 -8.61
C ILE A 79 7.76 8.75 -9.47
N GLN A 80 7.94 8.72 -10.79
CA GLN A 80 7.31 9.66 -11.71
C GLN A 80 5.79 9.63 -11.60
N PHE A 81 5.21 8.44 -11.59
CA PHE A 81 3.76 8.27 -11.40
C PHE A 81 3.27 8.89 -10.08
N HIS A 82 3.96 8.60 -8.99
CA HIS A 82 3.56 9.10 -7.68
C HIS A 82 3.74 10.62 -7.54
N ILE A 83 4.71 11.23 -8.22
CA ILE A 83 4.82 12.69 -8.34
C ILE A 83 3.60 13.26 -9.09
N VAL A 84 3.21 12.63 -10.22
CA VAL A 84 2.04 13.05 -11.02
C VAL A 84 0.77 13.11 -10.18
N ILE A 85 0.56 12.14 -9.29
CA ILE A 85 -0.62 12.09 -8.44
C ILE A 85 -0.50 12.93 -7.16
N GLY A 86 0.66 13.59 -6.92
CA GLY A 86 0.83 14.58 -5.87
C GLY A 86 1.60 14.14 -4.63
N ILE A 87 2.44 13.12 -4.69
CA ILE A 87 3.43 12.85 -3.65
C ILE A 87 4.49 13.96 -3.67
N ASP A 88 4.82 14.52 -2.50
CA ASP A 88 5.80 15.60 -2.36
C ASP A 88 7.22 15.08 -2.18
N HIS A 89 7.39 13.96 -1.48
CA HIS A 89 8.70 13.45 -1.10
C HIS A 89 8.70 11.95 -0.86
N PHE A 90 9.86 11.30 -1.09
CA PHE A 90 10.04 9.88 -0.97
C PHE A 90 11.17 9.55 0.00
N TYR A 91 10.90 8.64 0.93
CA TYR A 91 11.89 8.01 1.79
C TYR A 91 12.12 6.58 1.32
N LEU A 92 13.21 6.33 0.61
CA LEU A 92 13.48 5.04 -0.02
C LEU A 92 14.60 4.29 0.72
N TYR A 93 14.26 3.11 1.19
CA TYR A 93 15.16 2.22 1.94
C TYR A 93 15.72 1.15 1.01
N ASN A 94 17.03 1.23 0.72
CA ASN A 94 17.74 0.24 -0.08
C ASN A 94 18.10 -0.98 0.76
N ASN A 95 17.51 -2.14 0.47
CA ASN A 95 17.79 -3.39 1.19
C ASN A 95 18.79 -4.27 0.45
N ASN A 96 20.07 -3.84 0.41
CA ASN A 96 21.15 -4.55 -0.26
C ASN A 96 20.88 -4.86 -1.74
N SER A 97 20.48 -3.85 -2.52
CA SER A 97 20.40 -3.97 -3.97
C SER A 97 21.79 -3.99 -4.61
N ASP A 98 21.95 -4.79 -5.64
CA ASP A 98 23.16 -4.92 -6.46
C ASP A 98 22.90 -4.54 -7.94
N ASP A 99 21.70 -4.06 -8.27
CA ASP A 99 21.33 -3.49 -9.57
C ASP A 99 21.75 -2.00 -9.68
N ASN A 100 21.38 -1.38 -10.79
CA ASN A 100 21.76 0.01 -11.09
C ASN A 100 20.85 1.09 -10.45
N TYR A 101 20.19 0.79 -9.33
CA TYR A 101 19.26 1.70 -8.64
C TYR A 101 19.87 3.10 -8.35
N ASN A 102 21.15 3.18 -8.06
CA ASN A 102 21.83 4.45 -7.77
C ASN A 102 21.80 5.41 -8.96
N GLN A 103 21.97 4.90 -10.18
CA GLN A 103 21.91 5.72 -11.41
C GLN A 103 20.50 6.26 -11.62
N ILE A 104 19.49 5.44 -11.34
CA ILE A 104 18.06 5.81 -11.46
C ILE A 104 17.67 6.85 -10.42
N LEU A 105 18.13 6.69 -9.17
CA LEU A 105 17.72 7.57 -8.06
C LEU A 105 18.51 8.88 -8.00
N LYS A 106 19.71 8.95 -8.57
CA LYS A 106 20.59 10.11 -8.50
C LYS A 106 19.89 11.43 -8.87
N PRO A 107 19.16 11.57 -9.99
CA PRO A 107 18.50 12.84 -10.34
C PRO A 107 17.44 13.28 -9.31
N TYR A 108 16.77 12.32 -8.67
CA TYR A 108 15.75 12.61 -7.65
C TYR A 108 16.36 13.02 -6.32
N ILE A 109 17.50 12.41 -5.97
CA ILE A 109 18.27 12.76 -4.77
C ILE A 109 18.84 14.18 -4.90
N GLU A 110 19.47 14.49 -6.03
CA GLU A 110 20.04 15.82 -6.31
C GLU A 110 18.98 16.93 -6.28
N LYS A 111 17.74 16.62 -6.68
CA LYS A 111 16.59 17.55 -6.61
C LYS A 111 15.93 17.60 -5.23
N GLY A 112 16.37 16.81 -4.26
CA GLY A 112 15.75 16.73 -2.94
C GLY A 112 14.35 16.13 -2.92
N ILE A 113 13.99 15.33 -3.94
CA ILE A 113 12.71 14.62 -4.04
C ILE A 113 12.77 13.28 -3.30
N VAL A 114 13.95 12.64 -3.28
CA VAL A 114 14.18 11.34 -2.66
C VAL A 114 15.26 11.48 -1.59
N ASP A 115 14.98 11.01 -0.39
CA ASP A 115 15.97 10.63 0.60
C ASP A 115 16.21 9.11 0.47
N LEU A 116 17.44 8.74 0.10
CA LEU A 116 17.87 7.35 0.00
C LEU A 116 18.56 6.93 1.29
N ILE A 117 18.10 5.84 1.89
CA ILE A 117 18.59 5.28 3.13
C ILE A 117 19.11 3.86 2.89
N ASP A 118 20.39 3.60 3.19
CA ASP A 118 20.90 2.24 3.20
C ASP A 118 20.34 1.45 4.38
N TRP A 119 19.76 0.29 4.08
CA TRP A 119 19.09 -0.56 5.04
C TRP A 119 19.52 -2.02 4.91
N PRO A 120 20.73 -2.38 5.32
CA PRO A 120 21.34 -3.69 5.07
C PRO A 120 20.81 -4.81 5.98
N PHE A 121 19.67 -4.64 6.61
CA PHE A 121 19.11 -5.59 7.55
C PHE A 121 18.16 -6.57 6.87
N ASN A 122 18.34 -7.87 7.09
CA ASN A 122 17.48 -8.90 6.53
C ASN A 122 16.11 -8.91 7.22
N HIS A 123 15.03 -9.18 6.45
CA HIS A 123 13.65 -9.38 6.95
C HIS A 123 13.11 -8.25 7.83
N SER A 124 13.51 -7.01 7.56
CA SER A 124 13.33 -5.86 8.45
C SER A 124 12.44 -4.74 7.88
N GLN A 125 11.46 -5.08 6.99
CA GLN A 125 10.56 -4.10 6.40
C GLN A 125 9.84 -3.25 7.47
N MET A 126 9.35 -3.89 8.53
CA MET A 126 8.63 -3.15 9.58
C MET A 126 9.53 -2.27 10.42
N ASP A 127 10.81 -2.64 10.55
CA ASP A 127 11.81 -1.82 11.24
C ASP A 127 12.20 -0.61 10.38
N ALA A 128 12.32 -0.78 9.05
CA ALA A 128 12.51 0.34 8.11
C ALA A 128 11.34 1.34 8.18
N TYR A 129 10.10 0.86 8.20
CA TYR A 129 8.91 1.72 8.34
C TYR A 129 8.87 2.45 9.69
N LYS A 130 9.29 1.77 10.77
CA LYS A 130 9.42 2.38 12.10
C LYS A 130 10.52 3.42 12.15
N ASP A 131 11.66 3.17 11.52
CA ASP A 131 12.77 4.12 11.38
C ASP A 131 12.32 5.36 10.62
N CYS A 132 11.70 5.19 9.45
CA CYS A 132 11.13 6.27 8.65
C CYS A 132 10.16 7.13 9.47
N TYR A 133 9.20 6.52 10.14
CA TYR A 133 8.28 7.24 11.02
C TYR A 133 9.03 8.02 12.11
N THR A 134 10.00 7.39 12.75
CA THR A 134 10.70 8.00 13.88
C THR A 134 11.50 9.23 13.45
N LYS A 135 12.19 9.14 12.30
CA LYS A 135 13.01 10.22 11.74
C LYS A 135 12.18 11.36 11.16
N TYR A 136 11.13 11.04 10.39
CA TYR A 136 10.48 12.00 9.50
C TYR A 136 9.03 12.39 9.88
N LYS A 137 8.52 11.91 11.01
CA LYS A 137 7.15 12.24 11.48
C LYS A 137 6.88 13.72 11.72
N ASN A 138 7.92 14.56 11.80
CA ASN A 138 7.78 16.00 11.95
C ASN A 138 7.96 16.75 10.62
N ASP A 139 8.38 16.08 9.56
CA ASP A 139 8.65 16.69 8.26
C ASP A 139 7.44 16.59 7.33
N THR A 140 6.56 15.61 7.54
CA THR A 140 5.41 15.35 6.68
C THR A 140 4.10 15.26 7.47
N ASN A 141 3.03 15.83 6.90
CA ASN A 141 1.70 15.76 7.52
C ASN A 141 1.06 14.37 7.34
N TRP A 142 1.19 13.79 6.14
CA TRP A 142 0.73 12.45 5.83
C TRP A 142 1.88 11.59 5.35
N LEU A 143 2.00 10.39 5.91
CA LEU A 143 2.99 9.40 5.52
C LEU A 143 2.29 8.11 5.11
N THR A 144 2.59 7.62 3.91
CA THR A 144 2.12 6.33 3.42
C THR A 144 3.27 5.37 3.21
N PHE A 145 2.99 4.07 3.38
CA PHE A 145 3.95 2.98 3.25
C PHE A 145 3.47 2.01 2.20
N ILE A 146 4.13 1.97 1.05
CA ILE A 146 3.79 1.06 -0.06
C ILE A 146 5.03 0.42 -0.66
N ASP A 147 4.83 -0.71 -1.31
CA ASP A 147 5.89 -1.45 -1.99
C ASP A 147 6.08 -0.95 -3.44
N ILE A 148 7.22 -1.23 -4.08
CA ILE A 148 7.53 -0.74 -5.45
C ILE A 148 6.62 -1.37 -6.52
N ASP A 149 5.95 -2.45 -6.22
CA ASP A 149 4.95 -3.07 -7.09
C ASP A 149 3.50 -2.58 -6.82
N GLU A 150 3.35 -1.50 -6.05
CA GLU A 150 2.07 -0.91 -5.70
C GLU A 150 1.98 0.54 -6.20
N PHE A 151 0.83 0.88 -6.78
CA PHE A 151 0.57 2.21 -7.31
C PHE A 151 -0.71 2.78 -6.69
N ILE A 152 -0.64 3.98 -6.14
CA ILE A 152 -1.80 4.70 -5.59
C ILE A 152 -2.63 5.21 -6.76
N CYS A 153 -3.78 4.61 -7.03
CA CYS A 153 -4.63 4.98 -8.15
C CYS A 153 -5.83 5.81 -7.71
N PRO A 154 -5.84 7.14 -7.93
CA PRO A 154 -7.03 7.94 -7.75
C PRO A 154 -8.11 7.54 -8.78
N ILE A 155 -9.35 7.29 -8.35
CA ILE A 155 -10.47 6.87 -9.20
C ILE A 155 -11.44 8.03 -9.41
N SER A 156 -12.01 8.57 -8.33
CA SER A 156 -13.00 9.64 -8.39
C SER A 156 -12.50 10.95 -7.77
N THR A 157 -11.20 11.09 -7.58
CA THR A 157 -10.54 12.33 -7.13
C THR A 157 -9.36 12.64 -8.03
N ASP A 158 -9.14 13.91 -8.32
CA ASP A 158 -7.98 14.37 -9.10
C ASP A 158 -6.83 14.83 -8.18
N ASN A 159 -7.11 14.98 -6.88
CA ASN A 159 -6.14 15.51 -5.93
C ASN A 159 -6.19 14.73 -4.61
N ILE A 160 -5.18 13.87 -4.41
CA ILE A 160 -5.06 13.05 -3.21
C ILE A 160 -4.94 13.90 -1.95
N LYS A 161 -4.21 15.02 -1.99
CA LYS A 161 -4.03 15.90 -0.83
C LYS A 161 -5.36 16.55 -0.40
N SER A 162 -6.19 16.96 -1.35
CA SER A 162 -7.52 17.47 -1.07
C SER A 162 -8.45 16.40 -0.50
N TRP A 163 -8.37 15.19 -1.02
CA TRP A 163 -9.09 14.05 -0.48
C TRP A 163 -8.66 13.74 0.96
N LEU A 164 -7.35 13.74 1.28
CA LEU A 164 -6.81 13.51 2.62
C LEU A 164 -7.28 14.57 3.63
N LYS A 165 -7.53 15.81 3.21
CA LYS A 165 -8.11 16.85 4.11
C LYS A 165 -9.44 16.42 4.73
N SER A 166 -10.23 15.58 4.03
CA SER A 166 -11.49 15.04 4.58
C SER A 166 -11.28 14.06 5.73
N PHE A 167 -10.05 13.58 5.92
CA PHE A 167 -9.64 12.64 6.96
C PHE A 167 -8.73 13.27 8.03
N LYS A 168 -8.52 14.59 8.00
CA LYS A 168 -7.60 15.30 8.91
C LYS A 168 -7.83 15.05 10.41
N ASN A 169 -9.04 14.66 10.79
CA ASN A 169 -9.40 14.38 12.16
C ASN A 169 -9.16 12.91 12.56
N TYR A 170 -8.70 12.07 11.66
CA TYR A 170 -8.49 10.65 11.89
C TYR A 170 -6.99 10.31 11.90
N PRO A 171 -6.57 9.32 12.72
CA PRO A 171 -5.18 8.90 12.80
C PRO A 171 -4.62 8.32 11.50
N GLY A 172 -5.49 7.83 10.64
CA GLY A 172 -5.10 7.31 9.35
C GLY A 172 -6.28 6.72 8.60
N VAL A 173 -6.10 6.59 7.28
CA VAL A 173 -7.08 6.01 6.37
C VAL A 173 -6.47 4.87 5.58
N GLY A 174 -7.12 3.70 5.61
CA GLY A 174 -6.75 2.52 4.85
C GLY A 174 -7.40 2.52 3.47
N VAL A 175 -6.59 2.31 2.45
CA VAL A 175 -7.01 2.16 1.05
C VAL A 175 -6.76 0.72 0.62
N TYR A 176 -7.78 0.09 0.01
CA TYR A 176 -7.74 -1.33 -0.32
C TYR A 176 -6.94 -1.61 -1.59
N TRP A 177 -6.31 -2.79 -1.62
CA TRP A 177 -5.67 -3.33 -2.81
C TRP A 177 -6.68 -3.73 -3.88
N LYS A 178 -6.35 -3.42 -5.11
CA LYS A 178 -6.86 -4.06 -6.33
C LYS A 178 -5.73 -4.89 -6.91
N GLN A 179 -5.92 -6.20 -7.01
CA GLN A 179 -4.90 -7.14 -7.46
C GLN A 179 -4.87 -7.20 -8.98
N PHE A 180 -3.69 -7.05 -9.57
CA PHE A 180 -3.46 -7.13 -11.00
C PHE A 180 -2.60 -8.33 -11.36
N GLY A 181 -2.96 -9.01 -12.45
CA GLY A 181 -2.25 -10.17 -13.01
C GLY A 181 -1.28 -9.78 -14.12
N SER A 182 -0.67 -10.82 -14.69
CA SER A 182 0.35 -10.68 -15.75
C SER A 182 -0.21 -10.35 -17.14
N ASN A 183 -1.51 -10.38 -17.34
CA ASN A 183 -2.14 -10.36 -18.68
C ASN A 183 -1.68 -11.53 -19.56
N GLY A 184 -1.18 -12.64 -18.97
CA GLY A 184 -0.58 -13.77 -19.69
C GLY A 184 0.79 -13.47 -20.31
N LYS A 185 1.42 -12.33 -19.97
CA LYS A 185 2.75 -11.96 -20.49
C LYS A 185 3.83 -12.82 -19.85
N LEU A 186 4.68 -13.43 -20.66
CA LEU A 186 5.88 -14.14 -20.22
C LEU A 186 7.03 -13.20 -19.92
N HIS A 187 7.16 -12.13 -20.72
CA HIS A 187 8.22 -11.13 -20.60
C HIS A 187 7.64 -9.73 -20.43
N HIS A 188 8.30 -8.94 -19.59
CA HIS A 188 8.02 -7.52 -19.46
C HIS A 188 8.56 -6.76 -20.66
N ASN A 189 7.72 -5.92 -21.27
CA ASN A 189 8.18 -5.05 -22.37
C ASN A 189 8.77 -3.76 -21.76
N ASP A 190 10.08 -3.58 -21.88
CA ASP A 190 10.79 -2.44 -21.30
C ASP A 190 10.45 -1.09 -21.97
N ASN A 191 9.77 -1.10 -23.13
CA ASN A 191 9.31 0.11 -23.81
C ASN A 191 7.90 0.56 -23.36
N GLU A 192 7.27 -0.18 -22.47
CA GLU A 192 5.93 0.11 -21.94
C GLU A 192 5.95 0.18 -20.42
N LEU A 193 5.15 1.07 -19.85
CA LEU A 193 5.03 1.21 -18.41
C LEU A 193 4.24 0.04 -17.78
N VAL A 194 4.48 -0.25 -16.51
CA VAL A 194 3.71 -1.23 -15.71
C VAL A 194 2.22 -0.91 -15.76
N ILE A 195 1.86 0.37 -15.57
CA ILE A 195 0.47 0.86 -15.61
C ILE A 195 -0.18 0.75 -17.00
N GLU A 196 0.60 0.60 -18.05
CA GLU A 196 0.15 0.40 -19.43
C GLU A 196 -0.06 -1.08 -19.73
N GLN A 197 0.88 -1.93 -19.32
CA GLN A 197 0.93 -3.33 -19.69
C GLN A 197 -0.07 -4.21 -18.95
N TYR A 198 -0.31 -3.96 -17.65
CA TYR A 198 -1.03 -4.89 -16.79
C TYR A 198 -2.40 -4.32 -16.43
N THR A 199 -3.45 -4.81 -17.10
CA THR A 199 -4.83 -4.33 -16.95
C THR A 199 -5.78 -5.39 -16.43
N GLN A 200 -5.43 -6.68 -16.53
CA GLN A 200 -6.24 -7.76 -15.97
C GLN A 200 -6.14 -7.74 -14.44
N CYS A 201 -7.28 -7.87 -13.78
CA CYS A 201 -7.36 -7.74 -12.33
C CYS A 201 -8.44 -8.64 -11.74
N TRP A 202 -8.41 -8.75 -10.42
CA TRP A 202 -9.52 -9.35 -9.69
C TRP A 202 -10.77 -8.48 -9.80
N PRO A 203 -11.96 -9.08 -9.90
CA PRO A 203 -13.21 -8.32 -10.01
C PRO A 203 -13.53 -7.50 -8.74
N LYS A 204 -13.02 -7.94 -7.59
CA LYS A 204 -13.24 -7.27 -6.29
C LYS A 204 -11.92 -6.84 -5.66
N PRO A 205 -11.92 -5.73 -4.89
CA PRO A 205 -10.78 -5.35 -4.08
C PRO A 205 -10.42 -6.43 -3.06
N SER A 206 -9.15 -6.51 -2.68
CA SER A 206 -8.66 -7.35 -1.59
C SER A 206 -9.05 -6.74 -0.24
N VAL A 207 -9.00 -7.57 0.81
CA VAL A 207 -9.16 -7.10 2.21
C VAL A 207 -7.93 -6.39 2.76
N TYR A 208 -6.80 -6.53 2.10
CA TYR A 208 -5.58 -5.87 2.50
C TYR A 208 -5.63 -4.39 2.14
N THR A 209 -5.07 -3.57 3.02
CA THR A 209 -5.02 -2.11 2.85
C THR A 209 -3.58 -1.63 2.93
N LYS A 210 -3.32 -0.48 2.33
CA LYS A 210 -2.16 0.35 2.68
C LYS A 210 -2.64 1.61 3.38
N MET A 211 -1.83 2.08 4.34
CA MET A 211 -2.25 3.12 5.25
C MET A 211 -1.66 4.48 4.88
N PHE A 212 -2.52 5.48 4.76
CA PHE A 212 -2.12 6.88 4.85
C PHE A 212 -2.24 7.31 6.32
N CYS A 213 -1.13 7.57 6.94
CA CYS A 213 -1.03 7.89 8.37
C CYS A 213 -0.92 9.39 8.57
N ASN A 214 -1.77 9.93 9.43
CA ASN A 214 -1.75 11.34 9.82
C ASN A 214 -0.74 11.55 10.95
N MET A 215 0.31 12.32 10.72
CA MET A 215 1.40 12.55 11.67
C MET A 215 1.03 13.46 12.84
N ASP A 216 -0.19 14.01 12.85
CA ASP A 216 -0.75 14.64 14.05
C ASP A 216 -1.06 13.61 15.16
N PHE A 217 -1.10 12.32 14.80
CA PHE A 217 -1.38 11.23 15.73
C PHE A 217 -0.19 10.26 15.82
N PRO A 218 0.17 9.79 17.04
CA PRO A 218 1.30 8.88 17.17
C PRO A 218 0.96 7.48 16.64
N ILE A 219 1.84 6.93 15.80
CA ILE A 219 1.78 5.51 15.43
C ILE A 219 2.44 4.71 16.56
N THR A 220 1.74 3.71 17.08
CA THR A 220 2.19 2.99 18.29
C THR A 220 2.69 1.59 18.03
N LYS A 221 2.44 1.03 16.83
CA LYS A 221 2.81 -0.36 16.53
C LYS A 221 3.04 -0.60 15.04
N PHE A 222 4.23 -1.11 14.73
CA PHE A 222 4.68 -1.51 13.40
C PHE A 222 4.80 -3.04 13.34
N LYS A 223 3.66 -3.76 13.29
CA LYS A 223 3.67 -5.24 13.20
C LYS A 223 3.20 -5.78 11.85
N ASN A 224 2.51 -4.95 11.09
CA ASN A 224 1.88 -5.33 9.85
C ASN A 224 1.83 -4.12 8.92
N PRO A 225 2.29 -4.23 7.67
CA PRO A 225 2.31 -3.10 6.73
C PRO A 225 0.90 -2.67 6.28
N HIS A 226 -0.11 -3.48 6.57
CA HIS A 226 -1.47 -3.25 6.12
C HIS A 226 -2.33 -2.45 7.10
N ILE A 227 -2.00 -2.51 8.40
CA ILE A 227 -2.77 -1.81 9.44
C ILE A 227 -1.83 -1.25 10.48
N LEU A 228 -1.77 0.08 10.57
CA LEU A 228 -1.05 0.79 11.62
C LEU A 228 -2.05 1.36 12.63
N ASN A 229 -1.71 1.29 13.91
CA ASN A 229 -2.59 1.73 14.98
C ASN A 229 -2.02 2.97 15.66
N SER A 230 -2.91 3.85 16.10
CA SER A 230 -2.58 5.04 16.88
C SER A 230 -3.14 4.98 18.29
N LYS A 231 -2.78 5.95 19.12
CA LYS A 231 -3.39 6.19 20.44
C LYS A 231 -3.85 7.64 20.55
N ILE A 232 -4.98 7.82 21.25
CA ILE A 232 -5.49 9.12 21.69
C ILE A 232 -5.74 9.00 23.19
N TYR A 233 -5.12 9.85 24.00
CA TYR A 233 -5.16 9.80 25.47
C TYR A 233 -4.85 8.40 26.03
N GLY A 234 -3.87 7.71 25.45
CA GLY A 234 -3.50 6.35 25.85
C GLY A 234 -4.42 5.24 25.31
N ILE A 235 -5.59 5.58 24.78
CA ILE A 235 -6.57 4.63 24.22
C ILE A 235 -6.17 4.29 22.78
N LYS A 236 -6.13 3.00 22.47
CA LYS A 236 -5.84 2.52 21.09
C LYS A 236 -7.01 2.88 20.17
N VAL A 237 -6.68 3.61 19.10
CA VAL A 237 -7.63 4.01 18.07
C VAL A 237 -7.31 3.23 16.78
N PRO A 238 -8.23 2.42 16.28
CA PRO A 238 -8.06 1.74 14.99
C PRO A 238 -8.16 2.74 13.84
N PRO A 239 -7.53 2.44 12.69
CA PRO A 239 -7.70 3.24 11.49
C PRO A 239 -9.12 3.11 10.93
N ILE A 240 -9.47 4.04 10.06
CA ILE A 240 -10.69 3.97 9.25
C ILE A 240 -10.33 3.62 7.80
N ASN A 241 -11.32 3.21 7.01
CA ASN A 241 -11.18 3.12 5.56
C ASN A 241 -11.67 4.40 4.87
N GLN A 242 -11.55 4.46 3.54
CA GLN A 242 -11.97 5.59 2.72
C GLN A 242 -13.48 5.91 2.81
N TYR A 243 -14.30 4.99 3.31
CA TYR A 243 -15.74 5.18 3.56
C TYR A 243 -16.05 5.63 5.01
N LYS A 244 -15.02 6.06 5.74
CA LYS A 244 -15.08 6.48 7.15
C LYS A 244 -15.61 5.38 8.10
N LYS A 245 -15.43 4.10 7.73
CA LYS A 245 -15.74 2.96 8.58
C LYS A 245 -14.48 2.47 9.29
N ILE A 246 -14.62 2.17 10.58
CA ILE A 246 -13.52 1.67 11.41
C ILE A 246 -13.06 0.31 10.89
N ILE A 247 -11.76 0.17 10.63
CA ILE A 247 -11.13 -1.10 10.29
C ILE A 247 -10.70 -1.77 11.61
N THR A 248 -11.57 -2.58 12.18
CA THR A 248 -11.28 -3.33 13.40
C THR A 248 -11.93 -4.70 13.34
N LEU A 249 -11.38 -5.64 14.11
CA LEU A 249 -11.92 -7.00 14.27
C LEU A 249 -12.05 -7.79 12.95
N GLY A 250 -11.43 -7.33 11.85
CA GLY A 250 -11.57 -7.92 10.52
C GLY A 250 -12.98 -7.82 9.93
N ILE A 251 -13.83 -6.96 10.47
CA ILE A 251 -15.18 -6.74 9.93
C ILE A 251 -15.07 -5.76 8.76
N HIS A 252 -15.26 -6.30 7.55
CA HIS A 252 -15.39 -5.54 6.31
C HIS A 252 -16.81 -5.74 5.78
N ARG A 253 -17.58 -4.66 5.66
CA ARG A 253 -18.94 -4.72 5.11
C ARG A 253 -18.88 -4.61 3.59
N SER A 254 -19.78 -5.31 2.88
CA SER A 254 -19.85 -5.29 1.42
C SER A 254 -20.00 -3.87 0.83
N SER A 255 -20.70 -2.98 1.52
CA SER A 255 -20.83 -1.57 1.15
C SER A 255 -19.51 -0.77 1.17
N MET A 256 -18.45 -1.31 1.79
CA MET A 256 -17.14 -0.69 1.83
C MET A 256 -16.35 -0.81 0.53
N PHE A 257 -16.88 -1.49 -0.48
CA PHE A 257 -16.15 -1.79 -1.71
C PHE A 257 -16.83 -1.22 -2.95
N SER A 258 -17.89 -0.41 -2.76
CA SER A 258 -18.56 0.28 -3.86
C SER A 258 -17.85 1.60 -4.17
N SER A 259 -17.50 1.83 -5.43
CA SER A 259 -16.99 3.11 -5.96
C SER A 259 -15.92 3.77 -5.09
N PRO A 260 -14.70 3.22 -5.04
CA PRO A 260 -13.62 3.80 -4.24
C PRO A 260 -13.21 5.17 -4.79
N ALA A 261 -12.83 6.10 -3.91
CA ALA A 261 -12.21 7.34 -4.34
C ALA A 261 -10.75 7.12 -4.77
N ILE A 262 -10.07 6.21 -4.09
CA ILE A 262 -8.69 5.79 -4.35
C ILE A 262 -8.61 4.28 -4.16
N GLN A 263 -7.78 3.60 -4.96
CA GLN A 263 -7.39 2.22 -4.75
C GLN A 263 -5.87 2.08 -4.80
N ILE A 264 -5.32 0.99 -4.29
CA ILE A 264 -3.92 0.63 -4.47
C ILE A 264 -3.86 -0.48 -5.51
N ASN A 265 -3.34 -0.17 -6.69
CA ASN A 265 -3.09 -1.19 -7.71
C ASN A 265 -1.85 -1.98 -7.32
N HIS A 266 -2.01 -3.27 -7.08
CA HIS A 266 -0.91 -4.15 -6.70
C HIS A 266 -0.56 -5.09 -7.85
N TYR A 267 0.57 -4.81 -8.48
CA TYR A 267 1.12 -5.55 -9.63
C TYR A 267 2.07 -6.65 -9.15
N TRP A 268 1.55 -7.54 -8.30
CA TRP A 268 2.36 -8.56 -7.62
C TRP A 268 3.07 -9.52 -8.56
N GLY A 269 2.40 -9.94 -9.62
CA GLY A 269 2.93 -10.90 -10.59
C GLY A 269 3.77 -10.25 -11.69
N LYS A 270 3.35 -9.08 -12.19
CA LYS A 270 3.85 -8.51 -13.44
C LYS A 270 3.97 -9.59 -14.53
N ALA A 271 4.99 -9.57 -15.42
CA ALA A 271 5.29 -10.69 -16.30
C ALA A 271 5.94 -11.87 -15.56
N TYR A 272 5.88 -13.06 -16.14
CA TYR A 272 6.37 -14.27 -15.47
C TYR A 272 7.88 -14.21 -15.16
N ASP A 273 8.69 -13.69 -16.08
CA ASP A 273 10.14 -13.47 -15.88
C ASP A 273 10.41 -12.58 -14.66
N SER A 274 9.75 -11.42 -14.60
CA SER A 274 9.85 -10.48 -13.48
C SER A 274 9.39 -11.11 -12.17
N PHE A 275 8.36 -11.96 -12.21
CA PHE A 275 7.92 -12.69 -11.04
C PHE A 275 8.97 -13.71 -10.57
N VAL A 276 9.59 -14.45 -11.50
CA VAL A 276 10.66 -15.41 -11.17
C VAL A 276 11.84 -14.69 -10.53
N GLU A 277 12.29 -13.61 -11.15
CA GLU A 277 13.41 -12.81 -10.68
C GLU A 277 13.14 -12.20 -9.31
N ASN A 278 12.04 -11.46 -9.17
CA ASN A 278 11.77 -10.63 -8.00
C ASN A 278 11.05 -11.35 -6.86
N LYS A 279 10.39 -12.46 -7.11
CA LYS A 279 9.60 -13.15 -6.07
C LYS A 279 10.06 -14.57 -5.78
N ILE A 280 10.70 -15.27 -6.74
CA ILE A 280 11.17 -16.64 -6.56
C ILE A 280 12.65 -16.69 -6.22
N ASN A 281 13.48 -16.04 -7.03
CA ASN A 281 14.95 -16.11 -6.90
C ASN A 281 15.49 -15.16 -5.83
N ARG A 282 14.80 -14.04 -5.59
CA ARG A 282 15.19 -13.06 -4.59
C ARG A 282 14.79 -13.50 -3.17
N THR A 283 15.69 -13.33 -2.19
CA THR A 283 15.30 -13.41 -0.78
C THR A 283 14.36 -12.27 -0.44
N ASP A 284 13.24 -12.59 0.20
CA ASP A 284 12.24 -11.61 0.57
C ASP A 284 12.76 -10.65 1.65
N VAL A 285 12.39 -9.39 1.58
CA VAL A 285 12.63 -8.39 2.64
C VAL A 285 11.85 -8.71 3.93
N TYR A 286 10.87 -9.61 3.87
CA TYR A 286 9.98 -9.93 4.99
C TYR A 286 10.15 -11.37 5.53
N HIS A 287 10.53 -12.37 4.71
CA HIS A 287 10.59 -13.79 5.09
C HIS A 287 11.97 -14.42 4.88
N ALA A 288 12.35 -15.33 5.82
CA ALA A 288 13.68 -15.94 5.88
C ALA A 288 13.92 -17.10 4.89
N ASP A 289 12.87 -17.87 4.52
CA ASP A 289 13.03 -19.12 3.76
C ASP A 289 12.70 -18.97 2.27
N SER A 290 13.75 -18.85 1.44
CA SER A 290 13.60 -18.56 0.01
C SER A 290 13.09 -19.73 -0.85
N ILE A 291 13.54 -21.00 -0.61
CA ILE A 291 13.23 -22.13 -1.51
C ILE A 291 11.79 -22.64 -1.34
N VAL A 292 11.37 -22.88 -0.10
CA VAL A 292 10.00 -23.35 0.20
C VAL A 292 8.99 -22.28 -0.18
N MET A 293 9.32 -21.01 0.10
CA MET A 293 8.48 -19.86 -0.28
C MET A 293 8.39 -19.67 -1.80
N GLY A 294 9.47 -19.92 -2.55
CA GLY A 294 9.46 -19.82 -4.01
C GLY A 294 8.49 -20.83 -4.66
N GLN A 295 8.46 -22.07 -4.21
CA GLN A 295 7.51 -23.08 -4.68
C GLN A 295 6.06 -22.72 -4.34
N GLN A 296 5.81 -22.27 -3.11
CA GLN A 296 4.50 -21.80 -2.68
C GLN A 296 4.04 -20.59 -3.50
N ARG A 297 4.94 -19.67 -3.82
CA ARG A 297 4.62 -18.49 -4.67
C ARG A 297 4.24 -18.88 -6.09
N LYS A 298 4.85 -19.92 -6.70
CA LYS A 298 4.42 -20.44 -8.01
C LYS A 298 2.98 -20.95 -7.99
N ILE A 299 2.59 -21.66 -6.93
CA ILE A 299 1.22 -22.15 -6.73
C ILE A 299 0.27 -20.97 -6.53
N LEU A 300 0.67 -20.00 -5.71
CA LEU A 300 -0.10 -18.79 -5.46
C LEU A 300 -0.28 -17.95 -6.73
N LEU A 301 0.75 -17.86 -7.60
CA LEU A 301 0.65 -17.15 -8.88
C LEU A 301 -0.43 -17.76 -9.77
N LYS A 302 -0.48 -19.08 -9.93
CA LYS A 302 -1.53 -19.75 -10.72
C LYS A 302 -2.93 -19.41 -10.18
N SER A 303 -3.10 -19.47 -8.86
CA SER A 303 -4.36 -19.11 -8.22
C SER A 303 -4.69 -17.63 -8.41
N HIS A 304 -3.70 -16.75 -8.27
CA HIS A 304 -3.84 -15.31 -8.49
C HIS A 304 -4.27 -15.00 -9.92
N GLU A 305 -3.58 -15.53 -10.92
CA GLU A 305 -3.91 -15.35 -12.35
C GLU A 305 -5.32 -15.86 -12.68
N SER A 306 -5.73 -16.99 -12.12
CA SER A 306 -7.08 -17.54 -12.36
C SER A 306 -8.21 -16.67 -11.81
N MET A 307 -7.92 -15.76 -10.90
CA MET A 307 -8.86 -14.77 -10.35
C MET A 307 -8.85 -13.43 -11.10
N CYS A 308 -7.88 -13.21 -11.98
CA CYS A 308 -7.79 -12.00 -12.80
C CYS A 308 -8.76 -12.07 -13.99
N THR A 309 -10.06 -12.04 -13.70
CA THR A 309 -11.15 -12.22 -14.67
C THR A 309 -11.79 -10.93 -15.14
N ASP A 310 -11.33 -9.79 -14.63
CA ASP A 310 -11.81 -8.46 -14.97
C ASP A 310 -10.68 -7.60 -15.54
N ARG A 311 -10.99 -6.40 -16.01
CA ARG A 311 -10.02 -5.41 -16.49
C ARG A 311 -10.29 -4.06 -15.86
N ASP A 312 -9.20 -3.34 -15.52
CA ASP A 312 -9.25 -2.01 -14.94
C ASP A 312 -8.22 -1.10 -15.63
N TYR A 313 -8.71 -0.07 -16.27
CA TYR A 313 -7.92 0.93 -17.00
C TYR A 313 -7.85 2.27 -16.26
N SER A 314 -8.40 2.36 -15.05
CA SER A 314 -8.56 3.63 -14.32
C SER A 314 -7.25 4.40 -14.13
N ILE A 315 -6.13 3.68 -13.93
CA ILE A 315 -4.81 4.29 -13.74
C ILE A 315 -4.26 4.91 -15.03
N GLN A 316 -4.70 4.42 -16.21
CA GLN A 316 -4.17 4.85 -17.51
C GLN A 316 -4.52 6.30 -17.86
N ARG A 317 -5.46 6.94 -17.15
CA ARG A 317 -5.69 8.37 -17.28
C ARG A 317 -4.47 9.24 -16.93
N PHE A 318 -3.51 8.66 -16.19
CA PHE A 318 -2.24 9.31 -15.83
C PHE A 318 -1.08 8.93 -16.75
N LEU A 319 -1.30 8.03 -17.72
CA LEU A 319 -0.27 7.47 -18.56
C LEU A 319 0.50 8.53 -19.34
N LEU A 320 -0.21 9.46 -19.99
CA LEU A 320 0.41 10.54 -20.76
C LEU A 320 1.31 11.42 -19.88
N PHE A 321 0.82 11.82 -18.71
CA PHE A 321 1.59 12.66 -17.80
C PHE A 321 2.83 11.95 -17.27
N THR A 322 2.72 10.64 -16.98
CA THR A 322 3.85 9.83 -16.53
C THR A 322 4.89 9.69 -17.65
N LYS A 323 4.46 9.40 -18.87
CA LYS A 323 5.37 9.32 -20.05
C LYS A 323 6.03 10.65 -20.37
N LEU A 324 5.31 11.77 -20.31
CA LEU A 324 5.86 13.11 -20.53
C LEU A 324 6.93 13.46 -19.48
N ARG A 325 6.74 13.12 -18.23
CA ARG A 325 7.76 13.34 -17.19
C ARG A 325 9.00 12.49 -17.41
N ASN A 326 8.85 11.24 -17.85
CA ASN A 326 9.98 10.37 -18.19
C ASN A 326 10.77 10.88 -19.42
N SER A 327 10.10 11.53 -20.37
CA SER A 327 10.72 12.07 -21.59
C SER A 327 11.32 13.46 -21.41
N ILE A 328 10.82 14.23 -20.46
CA ILE A 328 11.40 15.51 -20.08
C ILE A 328 12.50 15.17 -19.07
N ASN A 329 13.75 15.03 -19.56
CA ASN A 329 14.90 15.18 -18.67
C ASN A 329 14.66 16.47 -17.92
N ILE A 330 14.31 16.32 -16.64
CA ILE A 330 13.99 17.47 -15.82
C ILE A 330 15.31 18.21 -15.62
N ASP A 331 15.60 19.16 -16.50
CA ASP A 331 16.64 20.17 -16.30
C ASP A 331 16.25 21.06 -15.12
#